data_5868cf2cd3d9498700954628e4c173bc
#
_entry.id   5868cf2cd3d9498700954628e4c173bc
#
_cell.length_a   1.000
_cell.length_b   1.000
_cell.length_c   1.000
_cell.angle_alpha   90.00
_cell.angle_beta   90.00
_cell.angle_gamma   90.00
#
_symmetry.space_group_name_H-M   'P 1'
#
loop_
_entity.id
_entity.type
_entity.pdbx_description
1 polymer ?
#
loop_
_entity_poly.entity_id
_entity_poly.type
_entity_poly.pdbx_seq_one_letter_code
_entity_poly.pdbx_strand_id
1 'polypeptide(L)'
;LSTLARFLPGCIVYSDANNHASMIEGIKNGRSDKHIWRHNDVDHLEFLLKQSPKEQPKIVAFESVYSMDGDLCPIKDIIRVSKKYNALTYLDEVHGVGLYGDNGGGLSEKMGVTDELDIIEGTLAKGFGIMGGYIAANKNIADIIRSFAPGFIFTTSMPPSIAAAAIASIRVVKNNHSLRLELHERANKLKQLMLERNLPIIKN
;
A
#
# COMPACT_ATOMS: atom_id res chain seq x y z
N LEU A 1 -6.58 7.59 4.13
CA LEU A 1 -5.99 8.70 3.36
C LEU A 1 -6.79 9.99 3.52
N SER A 2 -8.11 10.01 3.26
CA SER A 2 -8.95 11.22 3.37
C SER A 2 -8.92 11.88 4.76
N THR A 3 -8.90 11.08 5.82
CA THR A 3 -8.84 11.57 7.21
C THR A 3 -7.50 12.25 7.49
N LEU A 4 -6.40 11.61 7.13
CA LEU A 4 -5.04 12.14 7.35
C LEU A 4 -4.84 13.48 6.65
N ALA A 5 -5.25 13.56 5.38
CA ALA A 5 -5.13 14.77 4.60
C ALA A 5 -5.90 15.96 5.22
N ARG A 6 -7.04 15.69 5.88
CA ARG A 6 -7.81 16.72 6.62
C ARG A 6 -7.15 17.14 7.93
N PHE A 7 -6.43 16.23 8.58
CA PHE A 7 -5.76 16.50 9.85
C PHE A 7 -4.46 17.30 9.70
N LEU A 8 -3.92 17.35 8.49
CA LEU A 8 -2.69 18.07 8.18
C LEU A 8 -3.04 19.34 7.39
N PRO A 9 -3.21 20.51 8.03
CA PRO A 9 -3.60 21.74 7.36
C PRO A 9 -2.66 22.07 6.19
N GLY A 10 -3.23 22.32 5.00
CA GLY A 10 -2.45 22.61 3.80
C GLY A 10 -1.70 21.41 3.22
N CYS A 11 -2.04 20.18 3.62
CA CYS A 11 -1.40 18.98 3.13
C CYS A 11 -1.51 18.85 1.60
N ILE A 12 -0.40 18.48 0.96
CA ILE A 12 -0.37 18.07 -0.44
C ILE A 12 -0.19 16.56 -0.51
N VAL A 13 -1.01 15.91 -1.33
CA VAL A 13 -0.89 14.47 -1.60
C VAL A 13 -0.22 14.25 -2.95
N TYR A 14 0.91 13.56 -2.95
CA TYR A 14 1.62 13.09 -4.14
C TYR A 14 1.18 11.67 -4.43
N SER A 15 0.45 11.48 -5.52
CA SER A 15 -0.15 10.19 -5.90
C SER A 15 0.53 9.62 -7.12
N ASP A 16 0.90 8.33 -7.07
CA ASP A 16 1.28 7.61 -8.28
C ASP A 16 0.12 7.60 -9.29
N ALA A 17 0.45 7.71 -10.58
CA ALA A 17 -0.53 7.77 -11.67
C ALA A 17 -1.41 6.51 -11.75
N ASN A 18 -0.89 5.35 -11.32
CA ASN A 18 -1.58 4.06 -11.38
C ASN A 18 -2.19 3.63 -10.04
N ASN A 19 -2.25 4.52 -9.05
CA ASN A 19 -2.89 4.19 -7.77
C ASN A 19 -4.35 3.75 -7.95
N HIS A 20 -4.75 2.79 -7.13
CA HIS A 20 -6.10 2.23 -7.13
C HIS A 20 -7.19 3.30 -6.92
N ALA A 21 -8.36 3.06 -7.49
CA ALA A 21 -9.50 3.98 -7.43
C ALA A 21 -9.89 4.37 -5.98
N SER A 22 -9.76 3.47 -5.00
CA SER A 22 -10.02 3.77 -3.59
C SER A 22 -9.09 4.84 -3.02
N MET A 23 -7.81 4.83 -3.40
CA MET A 23 -6.85 5.87 -3.02
C MET A 23 -7.19 7.20 -3.68
N ILE A 24 -7.54 7.18 -4.97
CA ILE A 24 -7.96 8.37 -5.72
C ILE A 24 -9.20 9.01 -5.08
N GLU A 25 -10.20 8.21 -4.73
CA GLU A 25 -11.39 8.69 -4.03
C GLU A 25 -11.07 9.19 -2.60
N GLY A 26 -10.16 8.51 -1.90
CA GLY A 26 -9.66 8.96 -0.61
C GLY A 26 -9.00 10.35 -0.68
N ILE A 27 -8.20 10.61 -1.72
CA ILE A 27 -7.55 11.90 -1.97
C ILE A 27 -8.60 12.97 -2.27
N LYS A 28 -9.54 12.71 -3.19
CA LYS A 28 -10.64 13.64 -3.51
C LYS A 28 -11.46 14.02 -2.27
N ASN A 29 -11.85 13.03 -1.49
CA ASN A 29 -12.62 13.22 -0.26
C ASN A 29 -11.83 13.95 0.84
N GLY A 30 -10.49 13.88 0.80
CA GLY A 30 -9.61 14.62 1.69
C GLY A 30 -9.62 16.13 1.46
N ARG A 31 -10.00 16.57 0.26
CA ARG A 31 -9.99 17.99 -0.17
C ARG A 31 -8.60 18.64 -0.09
N SER A 32 -7.56 17.85 -0.17
CA SER A 32 -6.17 18.33 -0.21
C SER A 32 -5.74 18.59 -1.63
N ASP A 33 -4.79 19.51 -1.79
CA ASP A 33 -4.07 19.66 -3.05
C ASP A 33 -3.38 18.35 -3.41
N LYS A 34 -3.27 18.07 -4.70
CA LYS A 34 -2.65 16.84 -5.17
C LYS A 34 -1.75 17.07 -6.36
N HIS A 35 -0.66 16.33 -6.39
CA HIS A 35 0.20 16.18 -7.55
C HIS A 35 0.24 14.71 -7.96
N ILE A 36 0.05 14.45 -9.24
CA ILE A 36 0.16 13.09 -9.80
C ILE A 36 1.53 12.97 -10.44
N TRP A 37 2.33 12.02 -9.95
CA TRP A 37 3.62 11.71 -10.55
C TRP A 37 3.53 10.50 -11.49
N ARG A 38 4.42 10.47 -12.48
CA ARG A 38 4.45 9.39 -13.47
C ARG A 38 4.72 8.05 -12.78
N HIS A 39 3.99 7.03 -13.20
CA HIS A 39 4.03 5.71 -12.60
C HIS A 39 5.47 5.20 -12.40
N ASN A 40 5.79 4.83 -11.16
CA ASN A 40 7.10 4.34 -10.72
C ASN A 40 8.31 5.25 -11.04
N ASP A 41 8.09 6.51 -11.47
CA ASP A 41 9.14 7.47 -11.83
C ASP A 41 9.56 8.30 -10.60
N VAL A 42 10.57 7.80 -9.90
CA VAL A 42 11.09 8.44 -8.67
C VAL A 42 11.68 9.82 -8.94
N ASP A 43 12.29 10.03 -10.11
CA ASP A 43 12.86 11.33 -10.48
C ASP A 43 11.76 12.38 -10.65
N HIS A 44 10.63 11.99 -11.26
CA HIS A 44 9.47 12.88 -11.37
C HIS A 44 8.82 13.15 -10.00
N LEU A 45 8.75 12.15 -9.12
CA LEU A 45 8.29 12.35 -7.74
C LEU A 45 9.18 13.36 -7.03
N GLU A 46 10.49 13.19 -7.11
CA GLU A 46 11.46 14.12 -6.47
C GLU A 46 11.35 15.53 -7.04
N PHE A 47 11.21 15.67 -8.37
CA PHE A 47 10.99 16.95 -9.02
C PHE A 47 9.75 17.69 -8.47
N LEU A 48 8.65 16.99 -8.27
CA LEU A 48 7.41 17.58 -7.73
C LEU A 48 7.56 17.94 -6.24
N LEU A 49 8.16 17.08 -5.43
CA LEU A 49 8.38 17.31 -4.00
C LEU A 49 9.26 18.53 -3.75
N LYS A 50 10.27 18.74 -4.61
CA LYS A 50 11.19 19.88 -4.54
C LYS A 50 10.50 21.23 -4.73
N GLN A 51 9.36 21.26 -5.42
CA GLN A 51 8.62 22.51 -5.70
C GLN A 51 7.79 22.99 -4.51
N SER A 52 7.52 22.14 -3.54
CA SER A 52 6.69 22.47 -2.38
C SER A 52 7.54 23.01 -1.23
N PRO A 53 7.02 23.98 -0.45
CA PRO A 53 7.69 24.47 0.73
C PRO A 53 8.07 23.33 1.69
N LYS A 54 9.24 23.44 2.32
CA LYS A 54 9.76 22.38 3.19
C LYS A 54 8.81 22.07 4.35
N GLU A 55 8.23 23.11 4.94
CA GLU A 55 7.37 23.01 6.11
C GLU A 55 5.92 22.58 5.79
N GLN A 56 5.56 22.54 4.51
CA GLN A 56 4.22 22.12 4.11
C GLN A 56 4.05 20.61 4.31
N PRO A 57 3.00 20.16 5.00
CA PRO A 57 2.73 18.74 5.15
C PRO A 57 2.54 18.04 3.80
N LYS A 58 3.15 16.87 3.65
CA LYS A 58 3.14 16.10 2.41
C LYS A 58 2.86 14.63 2.70
N ILE A 59 2.10 13.99 1.84
CA ILE A 59 1.89 12.53 1.85
C ILE A 59 2.24 12.00 0.47
N VAL A 60 3.12 11.02 0.39
CA VAL A 60 3.41 10.26 -0.83
C VAL A 60 2.64 8.95 -0.77
N ALA A 61 1.68 8.78 -1.70
CA ALA A 61 0.76 7.65 -1.75
C ALA A 61 1.07 6.77 -2.97
N PHE A 62 1.30 5.48 -2.74
CA PHE A 62 1.71 4.51 -3.75
C PHE A 62 1.34 3.08 -3.36
N GLU A 63 1.28 2.17 -4.34
CA GLU A 63 1.05 0.74 -4.11
C GLU A 63 2.36 -0.05 -4.13
N SER A 64 2.44 -1.13 -3.37
CA SER A 64 3.58 -2.04 -3.40
C SER A 64 3.60 -2.90 -4.66
N VAL A 65 2.43 -3.44 -4.99
CA VAL A 65 2.15 -4.22 -6.20
C VAL A 65 0.93 -3.61 -6.87
N TYR A 66 1.08 -3.10 -8.07
CA TYR A 66 0.00 -2.42 -8.76
C TYR A 66 -1.04 -3.38 -9.33
N SER A 67 -2.30 -3.04 -9.14
CA SER A 67 -3.43 -3.94 -9.41
C SER A 67 -3.62 -4.34 -10.87
N MET A 68 -3.30 -3.43 -11.80
CA MET A 68 -3.57 -3.64 -13.23
C MET A 68 -2.39 -4.30 -13.95
N ASP A 69 -1.18 -3.89 -13.65
CA ASP A 69 0.02 -4.30 -14.38
C ASP A 69 0.82 -5.38 -13.62
N GLY A 70 0.58 -5.51 -12.30
CA GLY A 70 1.26 -6.47 -11.44
C GLY A 70 2.74 -6.15 -11.21
N ASP A 71 3.18 -4.96 -11.57
CA ASP A 71 4.54 -4.51 -11.36
C ASP A 71 4.77 -4.04 -9.91
N LEU A 72 6.03 -3.99 -9.53
CA LEU A 72 6.46 -3.64 -8.18
C LEU A 72 6.95 -2.20 -8.14
N CYS A 73 6.62 -1.48 -7.08
CA CYS A 73 7.14 -0.14 -6.87
C CYS A 73 8.64 -0.16 -6.47
N PRO A 74 9.41 0.88 -6.80
CA PRO A 74 10.77 1.09 -6.31
C PRO A 74 10.73 1.61 -4.86
N ILE A 75 10.20 0.79 -3.93
CA ILE A 75 9.84 1.16 -2.57
C ILE A 75 10.96 1.87 -1.80
N LYS A 76 12.21 1.37 -1.90
CA LYS A 76 13.37 1.96 -1.20
C LYS A 76 13.67 3.38 -1.66
N ASP A 77 13.58 3.61 -2.96
CA ASP A 77 13.84 4.93 -3.54
C ASP A 77 12.73 5.92 -3.23
N ILE A 78 11.46 5.46 -3.26
CA ILE A 78 10.31 6.29 -2.86
C ILE A 78 10.44 6.69 -1.39
N ILE A 79 10.77 5.78 -0.48
CA ILE A 79 11.00 6.07 0.94
C ILE A 79 12.13 7.08 1.11
N ARG A 80 13.27 6.85 0.44
CA ARG A 80 14.43 7.74 0.50
C ARG A 80 14.09 9.17 0.08
N VAL A 81 13.39 9.31 -1.04
CA VAL A 81 12.98 10.62 -1.55
C VAL A 81 11.93 11.25 -0.63
N SER A 82 10.94 10.50 -0.16
CA SER A 82 9.92 11.01 0.78
C SER A 82 10.55 11.57 2.05
N LYS A 83 11.46 10.84 2.68
CA LYS A 83 12.20 11.29 3.89
C LYS A 83 13.02 12.55 3.61
N LYS A 84 13.70 12.63 2.46
CA LYS A 84 14.51 13.80 2.07
C LYS A 84 13.68 15.10 2.04
N TYR A 85 12.41 15.02 1.66
CA TYR A 85 11.51 16.17 1.56
C TYR A 85 10.47 16.26 2.69
N ASN A 86 10.68 15.54 3.78
CA ASN A 86 9.81 15.53 4.96
C ASN A 86 8.34 15.19 4.60
N ALA A 87 8.16 14.18 3.75
CA ALA A 87 6.86 13.67 3.35
C ALA A 87 6.58 12.34 4.06
N LEU A 88 5.34 12.19 4.57
CA LEU A 88 4.84 10.91 5.08
C LEU A 88 4.61 9.93 3.93
N THR A 89 4.97 8.69 4.14
CA THR A 89 4.70 7.59 3.21
C THR A 89 3.37 6.91 3.52
N TYR A 90 2.55 6.71 2.49
CA TYR A 90 1.31 5.94 2.55
C TYR A 90 1.37 4.81 1.52
N LEU A 91 1.66 3.61 1.99
CA LEU A 91 1.80 2.41 1.17
C LEU A 91 0.52 1.59 1.19
N ASP A 92 -0.01 1.27 0.02
CA ASP A 92 -1.02 0.23 -0.18
C ASP A 92 -0.33 -1.11 -0.44
N GLU A 93 -0.49 -2.06 0.50
CA GLU A 93 0.01 -3.44 0.41
C GLU A 93 -1.09 -4.44 0.03
N VAL A 94 -2.23 -3.97 -0.42
CA VAL A 94 -3.42 -4.83 -0.68
C VAL A 94 -3.11 -6.02 -1.60
N HIS A 95 -2.23 -5.85 -2.58
CA HIS A 95 -1.77 -6.91 -3.48
C HIS A 95 -0.45 -7.56 -3.05
N GLY A 96 0.23 -7.03 -2.03
CA GLY A 96 1.49 -7.55 -1.51
C GLY A 96 1.30 -8.52 -0.34
N VAL A 97 0.38 -8.21 0.58
CA VAL A 97 0.14 -9.02 1.79
C VAL A 97 -0.32 -10.43 1.46
N GLY A 98 0.23 -11.39 2.15
CA GLY A 98 0.00 -12.82 1.92
C GLY A 98 0.86 -13.42 0.80
N LEU A 99 1.46 -12.61 -0.06
CA LEU A 99 2.19 -13.02 -1.26
C LEU A 99 3.71 -12.83 -1.14
N TYR A 100 4.12 -11.78 -0.46
CA TYR A 100 5.53 -11.42 -0.26
C TYR A 100 5.91 -11.38 1.22
N GLY A 101 7.21 -11.50 1.48
CA GLY A 101 7.78 -11.53 2.83
C GLY A 101 7.75 -12.91 3.47
N ASP A 102 8.63 -13.15 4.42
CA ASP A 102 8.78 -14.47 5.08
C ASP A 102 7.55 -14.82 5.93
N ASN A 103 6.92 -13.82 6.51
CA ASN A 103 5.68 -13.97 7.28
C ASN A 103 4.42 -13.61 6.48
N GLY A 104 4.56 -13.21 5.21
CA GLY A 104 3.45 -12.75 4.37
C GLY A 104 3.03 -11.31 4.66
N GLY A 105 3.93 -10.49 5.21
CA GLY A 105 3.66 -9.09 5.56
C GLY A 105 3.68 -8.13 4.36
N GLY A 106 4.01 -8.61 3.16
CA GLY A 106 3.99 -7.82 1.94
C GLY A 106 5.38 -7.53 1.35
N LEU A 107 5.41 -6.65 0.35
CA LEU A 107 6.65 -6.27 -0.31
C LEU A 107 7.56 -5.48 0.63
N SER A 108 7.01 -4.66 1.51
CA SER A 108 7.77 -3.91 2.51
C SER A 108 8.56 -4.84 3.44
N GLU A 109 7.97 -5.96 3.88
CA GLU A 109 8.67 -6.99 4.64
C GLU A 109 9.77 -7.64 3.81
N LYS A 110 9.45 -8.07 2.58
CA LYS A 110 10.43 -8.69 1.68
C LYS A 110 11.65 -7.80 1.45
N MET A 111 11.44 -6.49 1.36
CA MET A 111 12.50 -5.51 1.11
C MET A 111 13.20 -5.02 2.40
N GLY A 112 12.71 -5.42 3.58
CA GLY A 112 13.27 -5.07 4.89
C GLY A 112 13.07 -3.58 5.26
N VAL A 113 11.97 -2.96 4.80
CA VAL A 113 11.72 -1.51 4.97
C VAL A 113 10.40 -1.20 5.69
N THR A 114 9.75 -2.19 6.27
CA THR A 114 8.44 -2.02 6.94
C THR A 114 8.48 -0.91 8.00
N ASP A 115 9.53 -0.88 8.82
CA ASP A 115 9.70 0.10 9.90
C ASP A 115 10.07 1.52 9.41
N GLU A 116 10.34 1.64 8.12
CA GLU A 116 10.67 2.92 7.49
C GLU A 116 9.46 3.65 6.92
N LEU A 117 8.32 2.96 6.87
CA LEU A 117 7.05 3.48 6.35
C LEU A 117 6.21 4.07 7.48
N ASP A 118 5.53 5.18 7.18
CA ASP A 118 4.68 5.85 8.18
C ASP A 118 3.31 5.21 8.28
N ILE A 119 2.73 4.82 7.15
CA ILE A 119 1.41 4.21 7.08
C ILE A 119 1.41 3.11 6.03
N ILE A 120 0.92 1.94 6.44
CA ILE A 120 0.64 0.81 5.54
C ILE A 120 -0.85 0.51 5.63
N GLU A 121 -1.54 0.44 4.49
CA GLU A 121 -2.88 -0.11 4.43
C GLU A 121 -2.87 -1.49 3.78
N GLY A 122 -3.83 -2.31 4.19
CA GLY A 122 -4.01 -3.63 3.61
C GLY A 122 -5.45 -4.10 3.73
N THR A 123 -5.79 -5.08 2.90
CA THR A 123 -7.10 -5.73 2.96
C THR A 123 -7.00 -7.15 3.50
N LEU A 124 -8.06 -7.59 4.15
CA LEU A 124 -8.25 -9.00 4.50
C LEU A 124 -8.97 -9.77 3.38
N ALA A 125 -9.47 -9.06 2.34
CA ALA A 125 -10.34 -9.65 1.32
C ALA A 125 -9.60 -10.38 0.19
N LYS A 126 -8.28 -10.23 0.07
CA LYS A 126 -7.49 -10.87 -0.99
C LYS A 126 -6.63 -12.01 -0.43
N GLY A 127 -5.39 -11.76 -0.04
CA GLY A 127 -4.48 -12.80 0.43
C GLY A 127 -4.97 -13.59 1.65
N PHE A 128 -5.83 -12.99 2.47
CA PHE A 128 -6.42 -13.66 3.64
C PHE A 128 -7.82 -14.22 3.40
N GLY A 129 -8.51 -13.84 2.30
CA GLY A 129 -9.80 -14.38 1.88
C GLY A 129 -10.97 -14.05 2.81
N ILE A 130 -10.93 -12.93 3.55
CA ILE A 130 -11.91 -12.56 4.57
C ILE A 130 -12.26 -11.09 4.46
N MET A 131 -13.52 -10.74 4.73
CA MET A 131 -13.98 -9.36 4.71
C MET A 131 -13.23 -8.50 5.75
N GLY A 132 -12.82 -7.30 5.34
CA GLY A 132 -12.22 -6.29 6.22
C GLY A 132 -10.95 -5.69 5.64
N GLY A 133 -10.37 -4.79 6.40
CA GLY A 133 -9.12 -4.13 6.09
C GLY A 133 -8.49 -3.53 7.34
N TYR A 134 -7.27 -3.07 7.21
CA TYR A 134 -6.52 -2.51 8.32
C TYR A 134 -5.59 -1.40 7.85
N ILE A 135 -5.17 -0.59 8.79
CA ILE A 135 -3.97 0.23 8.66
C ILE A 135 -2.97 -0.17 9.75
N ALA A 136 -1.69 -0.12 9.41
CA ALA A 136 -0.58 -0.20 10.34
C ALA A 136 0.18 1.12 10.30
N ALA A 137 0.39 1.74 11.46
CA ALA A 137 1.08 3.01 11.62
C ALA A 137 1.54 3.16 13.07
N ASN A 138 2.30 4.21 13.36
CA ASN A 138 2.60 4.55 14.75
C ASN A 138 1.31 4.86 15.54
N LYS A 139 1.41 4.78 16.87
CA LYS A 139 0.28 4.94 17.78
C LYS A 139 -0.51 6.24 17.54
N ASN A 140 0.19 7.35 17.32
CA ASN A 140 -0.49 8.67 17.19
C ASN A 140 -1.34 8.71 15.92
N ILE A 141 -0.81 8.22 14.79
CA ILE A 141 -1.56 8.15 13.53
C ILE A 141 -2.74 7.18 13.66
N ALA A 142 -2.53 6.00 14.26
CA ALA A 142 -3.58 5.02 14.48
C ALA A 142 -4.71 5.59 15.37
N ASP A 143 -4.38 6.32 16.44
CA ASP A 143 -5.35 6.94 17.33
C ASP A 143 -6.13 8.07 16.65
N ILE A 144 -5.48 8.90 15.82
CA ILE A 144 -6.15 9.92 14.98
C ILE A 144 -7.16 9.24 14.05
N ILE A 145 -6.77 8.19 13.35
CA ILE A 145 -7.69 7.51 12.41
C ILE A 145 -8.85 6.86 13.16
N ARG A 146 -8.58 6.19 14.27
CA ARG A 146 -9.63 5.57 15.11
C ARG A 146 -10.62 6.58 15.64
N SER A 147 -10.17 7.79 15.99
CA SER A 147 -10.99 8.83 16.61
C SER A 147 -11.74 9.70 15.59
N PHE A 148 -11.24 9.83 14.37
CA PHE A 148 -11.72 10.84 13.44
C PHE A 148 -12.06 10.33 12.03
N ALA A 149 -11.78 9.06 11.70
CA ALA A 149 -12.12 8.52 10.39
C ALA A 149 -13.62 8.20 10.31
N PRO A 150 -14.41 8.90 9.49
CA PRO A 150 -15.86 8.65 9.42
C PRO A 150 -16.20 7.21 9.02
N GLY A 151 -15.41 6.62 8.11
CA GLY A 151 -15.59 5.24 7.70
C GLY A 151 -15.24 4.20 8.77
N PHE A 152 -14.62 4.60 9.88
CA PHE A 152 -14.40 3.76 11.06
C PHE A 152 -15.42 4.03 12.15
N ILE A 153 -15.71 5.30 12.46
CA ILE A 153 -16.56 5.69 13.58
C ILE A 153 -18.04 5.38 13.31
N PHE A 154 -18.51 5.63 12.08
CA PHE A 154 -19.92 5.51 11.70
C PHE A 154 -20.23 4.22 10.96
N THR A 155 -19.44 3.17 11.16
CA THR A 155 -19.66 1.85 10.59
C THR A 155 -19.90 0.81 11.69
N THR A 156 -20.60 -0.27 11.32
CA THR A 156 -20.80 -1.40 12.23
C THR A 156 -19.50 -2.17 12.43
N SER A 157 -19.27 -2.60 13.66
CA SER A 157 -18.10 -3.42 14.00
C SER A 157 -18.05 -4.73 13.22
N MET A 158 -16.84 -5.21 12.96
CA MET A 158 -16.64 -6.54 12.37
C MET A 158 -17.25 -7.62 13.27
N PRO A 159 -18.08 -8.55 12.72
CA PRO A 159 -18.63 -9.66 13.50
C PRO A 159 -17.53 -10.52 14.13
N PRO A 160 -17.71 -11.04 15.36
CA PRO A 160 -16.73 -11.88 16.04
C PRO A 160 -16.29 -13.11 15.23
N SER A 161 -17.20 -13.71 14.47
CA SER A 161 -16.89 -14.84 13.57
C SER A 161 -15.91 -14.46 12.47
N ILE A 162 -16.06 -13.28 11.88
CA ILE A 162 -15.12 -12.74 10.87
C ILE A 162 -13.77 -12.44 11.51
N ALA A 163 -13.75 -11.85 12.70
CA ALA A 163 -12.51 -11.58 13.42
C ALA A 163 -11.75 -12.87 13.76
N ALA A 164 -12.48 -13.90 14.22
CA ALA A 164 -11.88 -15.22 14.51
C ALA A 164 -11.31 -15.89 13.25
N ALA A 165 -12.05 -15.83 12.13
CA ALA A 165 -11.58 -16.33 10.84
C ALA A 165 -10.35 -15.56 10.34
N ALA A 166 -10.31 -14.21 10.52
CA ALA A 166 -9.15 -13.41 10.18
C ALA A 166 -7.89 -13.83 10.96
N ILE A 167 -8.02 -14.05 12.27
CA ILE A 167 -6.92 -14.52 13.11
C ILE A 167 -6.40 -15.89 12.61
N ALA A 168 -7.30 -16.81 12.28
CA ALA A 168 -6.93 -18.14 11.77
C ALA A 168 -6.21 -18.02 10.42
N SER A 169 -6.74 -17.25 9.49
CA SER A 169 -6.14 -17.04 8.16
C SER A 169 -4.76 -16.38 8.24
N ILE A 170 -4.62 -15.33 9.04
CA ILE A 170 -3.33 -14.66 9.25
C ILE A 170 -2.29 -15.65 9.83
N ARG A 171 -2.69 -16.50 10.80
CA ARG A 171 -1.81 -17.54 11.35
C ARG A 171 -1.38 -18.56 10.29
N VAL A 172 -2.32 -19.00 9.43
CA VAL A 172 -2.00 -19.90 8.32
C VAL A 172 -1.00 -19.27 7.38
N VAL A 173 -1.24 -18.06 6.91
CA VAL A 173 -0.34 -17.33 6.02
C VAL A 173 1.04 -17.15 6.65
N LYS A 174 1.08 -16.69 7.89
CA LYS A 174 2.35 -16.44 8.62
C LYS A 174 3.19 -17.70 8.77
N ASN A 175 2.57 -18.83 9.09
CA ASN A 175 3.28 -20.06 9.43
C ASN A 175 3.54 -20.99 8.22
N ASN A 176 3.03 -20.66 7.02
CA ASN A 176 3.16 -21.50 5.84
C ASN A 176 3.89 -20.77 4.70
N HIS A 177 5.20 -20.63 4.87
CA HIS A 177 6.05 -20.06 3.83
C HIS A 177 5.98 -20.86 2.50
N SER A 178 5.81 -22.17 2.58
CA SER A 178 5.70 -23.05 1.41
C SER A 178 4.58 -22.69 0.45
N LEU A 179 3.44 -22.19 0.96
CA LEU A 179 2.33 -21.74 0.12
C LEU A 179 2.75 -20.57 -0.79
N ARG A 180 3.55 -19.64 -0.27
CA ARG A 180 4.06 -18.51 -1.06
C ARG A 180 5.08 -18.95 -2.09
N LEU A 181 5.98 -19.87 -1.73
CA LEU A 181 6.93 -20.46 -2.69
C LEU A 181 6.21 -21.15 -3.83
N GLU A 182 5.24 -22.01 -3.53
CA GLU A 182 4.44 -22.73 -4.53
C GLU A 182 3.68 -21.76 -5.46
N LEU A 183 3.11 -20.67 -4.91
CA LEU A 183 2.48 -19.62 -5.71
C LEU A 183 3.45 -19.01 -6.72
N HIS A 184 4.64 -18.62 -6.26
CA HIS A 184 5.64 -18.00 -7.13
C HIS A 184 6.17 -18.98 -8.18
N GLU A 185 6.38 -20.25 -7.83
CA GLU A 185 6.77 -21.31 -8.78
C GLU A 185 5.71 -21.49 -9.87
N ARG A 186 4.43 -21.56 -9.50
CA ARG A 186 3.32 -21.67 -10.46
C ARG A 186 3.21 -20.45 -11.35
N ALA A 187 3.35 -19.24 -10.81
CA ALA A 187 3.33 -18.01 -11.57
C ALA A 187 4.50 -17.94 -12.57
N ASN A 188 5.71 -18.30 -12.14
CA ASN A 188 6.89 -18.35 -13.02
C ASN A 188 6.72 -19.40 -14.13
N LYS A 189 6.21 -20.57 -13.80
CA LYS A 189 5.90 -21.61 -14.79
C LYS A 189 4.90 -21.12 -15.83
N LEU A 190 3.83 -20.43 -15.39
CA LEU A 190 2.85 -19.86 -16.31
C LEU A 190 3.49 -18.81 -17.23
N LYS A 191 4.27 -17.88 -16.69
CA LYS A 191 5.00 -16.87 -17.48
C LYS A 191 5.91 -17.54 -18.52
N GLN A 192 6.66 -18.56 -18.13
CA GLN A 192 7.54 -19.31 -19.05
C GLN A 192 6.72 -19.95 -20.18
N LEU A 193 5.64 -20.66 -19.87
CA LEU A 193 4.78 -21.29 -20.88
C LEU A 193 4.15 -20.29 -21.85
N MET A 194 3.82 -19.09 -21.38
CA MET A 194 3.31 -18.02 -22.23
C MET A 194 4.39 -17.50 -23.19
N LEU A 195 5.61 -17.29 -22.68
CA LEU A 195 6.76 -16.85 -23.49
C LEU A 195 7.13 -17.87 -24.57
N GLU A 196 7.15 -19.18 -24.23
CA GLU A 196 7.42 -20.26 -25.19
C GLU A 196 6.40 -20.31 -26.34
N ARG A 197 5.19 -19.78 -26.10
CA ARG A 197 4.12 -19.69 -27.11
C ARG A 197 4.01 -18.31 -27.76
N ASN A 198 4.99 -17.44 -27.54
CA ASN A 198 4.99 -16.06 -28.05
C ASN A 198 3.72 -15.26 -27.68
N LEU A 199 3.11 -15.55 -26.53
CA LEU A 199 1.99 -14.78 -26.02
C LEU A 199 2.50 -13.45 -25.45
N PRO A 200 1.77 -12.33 -25.67
CA PRO A 200 2.18 -11.05 -25.12
C PRO A 200 2.01 -11.06 -23.60
N ILE A 201 3.10 -10.79 -22.88
CA ILE A 201 3.09 -10.61 -21.42
C ILE A 201 3.83 -9.34 -21.06
N ILE A 202 3.41 -8.69 -19.99
CA ILE A 202 4.17 -7.60 -19.38
C ILE A 202 5.40 -8.22 -18.72
N LYS A 203 6.58 -7.72 -19.08
CA LYS A 203 7.84 -8.16 -18.46
C LYS A 203 8.04 -7.35 -17.18
N ASN A 204 7.78 -7.99 -16.05
CA ASN A 204 8.00 -7.44 -14.72
C ASN A 204 9.18 -8.15 -14.07
#